data_9a72cea63c22763a7b6eccff2b1cb149
#
_entry.id   9a72cea63c22763a7b6eccff2b1cb149
#
_cell.length_a   1.000
_cell.length_b   1.000
_cell.length_c   1.000
_cell.angle_alpha   90.00
_cell.angle_beta   90.00
_cell.angle_gamma   90.00
#
_symmetry.space_group_name_H-M   'P 1'
#
loop_
_entity.id
_entity.type
_entity.pdbx_description
1 polymer ?
#
loop_
_entity_poly.entity_id
_entity_poly.type
_entity_poly.pdbx_seq_one_letter_code
_entity_poly.pdbx_strand_id
1 'polypeptide(L)'
;SKLYEKFFFDKKEKNCNILELGSFYGNASASLFFYFKYSKIFSGDIYPDLFRYKSKRINNFFIDTSSEDSINNTLLSNNISFDIIIEDAGHFFKDQIISLFLLFKKLNPGGLFITEELDFPDTRKDMNINNEKPTLKNILLSIIEQKEFDSKYVSENDKRYLLENYDSIEIFKGNVNEIALIKKK
;
A
#
# COMPACT_ATOMS: atom_id res chain seq x y z
N SER A 1 -8.17 14.07 1.32
CA SER A 1 -7.33 15.16 0.78
C SER A 1 -7.67 15.38 -0.69
N LYS A 2 -7.46 16.57 -1.24
CA LYS A 2 -7.68 16.87 -2.68
C LYS A 2 -6.89 15.95 -3.61
N LEU A 3 -5.75 15.42 -3.13
CA LEU A 3 -4.93 14.48 -3.88
C LEU A 3 -5.68 13.18 -4.15
N TYR A 4 -6.23 12.56 -3.12
CA TYR A 4 -6.99 11.31 -3.25
C TYR A 4 -8.25 11.46 -4.09
N GLU A 5 -8.92 12.61 -4.01
CA GLU A 5 -10.11 12.87 -4.82
C GLU A 5 -9.83 12.75 -6.31
N LYS A 6 -8.67 13.25 -6.79
CA LYS A 6 -8.25 13.12 -8.20
C LYS A 6 -8.18 11.64 -8.65
N PHE A 7 -7.65 10.75 -7.81
CA PHE A 7 -7.43 9.35 -8.17
C PHE A 7 -8.61 8.43 -7.84
N PHE A 8 -9.46 8.84 -6.91
CA PHE A 8 -10.59 8.04 -6.45
C PHE A 8 -11.90 8.39 -7.16
N PHE A 9 -11.96 9.53 -7.83
CA PHE A 9 -13.21 10.05 -8.42
C PHE A 9 -13.91 9.04 -9.32
N ASP A 10 -13.18 8.43 -10.24
CA ASP A 10 -13.73 7.44 -11.20
C ASP A 10 -14.14 6.11 -10.56
N LYS A 11 -13.71 5.86 -9.32
CA LYS A 11 -13.99 4.64 -8.56
C LYS A 11 -15.08 4.84 -7.49
N LYS A 12 -15.43 6.08 -7.19
CA LYS A 12 -16.31 6.46 -6.07
C LYS A 12 -17.66 5.75 -6.08
N GLU A 13 -18.28 5.62 -7.24
CA GLU A 13 -19.60 5.01 -7.42
C GLU A 13 -19.49 3.55 -7.93
N LYS A 14 -18.31 2.94 -7.90
CA LYS A 14 -18.08 1.57 -8.32
C LYS A 14 -18.06 0.63 -7.11
N ASN A 15 -18.31 -0.66 -7.37
CA ASN A 15 -18.15 -1.72 -6.38
C ASN A 15 -16.67 -2.17 -6.36
N CYS A 16 -15.87 -1.52 -5.54
CA CYS A 16 -14.44 -1.78 -5.40
C CYS A 16 -14.14 -2.61 -4.15
N ASN A 17 -13.06 -3.37 -4.18
CA ASN A 17 -12.39 -3.89 -2.99
C ASN A 17 -11.22 -2.96 -2.65
N ILE A 18 -11.23 -2.38 -1.47
CA ILE A 18 -10.22 -1.44 -0.99
C ILE A 18 -9.53 -2.03 0.23
N LEU A 19 -8.23 -2.19 0.17
CA LEU A 19 -7.40 -2.64 1.28
C LEU A 19 -6.68 -1.44 1.91
N GLU A 20 -6.76 -1.32 3.22
CA GLU A 20 -5.96 -0.44 4.05
C GLU A 20 -5.11 -1.29 5.00
N LEU A 21 -3.82 -1.11 4.97
CA LEU A 21 -2.85 -1.68 5.92
C LEU A 21 -2.44 -0.60 6.90
N GLY A 22 -2.50 -0.88 8.21
CA GLY A 22 -2.30 0.10 9.27
C GLY A 22 -3.60 0.82 9.65
N SER A 23 -4.70 0.08 9.76
CA SER A 23 -6.02 0.67 10.00
C SER A 23 -6.24 1.22 11.41
N PHE A 24 -5.43 0.82 12.39
CA PHE A 24 -5.44 1.28 13.80
C PHE A 24 -6.88 1.38 14.36
N TYR A 25 -7.34 2.58 14.74
CA TYR A 25 -8.72 2.79 15.22
C TYR A 25 -9.78 2.75 14.11
N GLY A 26 -9.40 2.66 12.84
CA GLY A 26 -10.27 2.57 11.69
C GLY A 26 -10.81 3.91 11.17
N ASN A 27 -10.20 5.04 11.54
CA ASN A 27 -10.69 6.36 11.12
C ASN A 27 -10.61 6.56 9.60
N ALA A 28 -9.51 6.13 8.98
CA ALA A 28 -9.35 6.21 7.53
C ALA A 28 -10.26 5.19 6.84
N SER A 29 -10.36 3.94 7.34
CA SER A 29 -11.34 2.95 6.88
C SER A 29 -12.78 3.48 6.91
N ALA A 30 -13.17 4.19 7.97
CA ALA A 30 -14.49 4.81 8.06
C ALA A 30 -14.67 5.91 7.01
N SER A 31 -13.64 6.73 6.76
CA SER A 31 -13.65 7.75 5.72
C SER A 31 -13.81 7.13 4.34
N LEU A 32 -13.07 6.06 4.04
CA LEU A 32 -13.19 5.28 2.80
C LEU A 32 -14.60 4.68 2.66
N PHE A 33 -15.16 4.12 3.73
CA PHE A 33 -16.52 3.57 3.75
C PHE A 33 -17.58 4.60 3.36
N PHE A 34 -17.48 5.85 3.83
CA PHE A 34 -18.42 6.92 3.48
C PHE A 34 -18.17 7.46 2.07
N TYR A 35 -16.93 7.55 1.65
CA TYR A 35 -16.59 8.05 0.33
C TYR A 35 -17.00 7.07 -0.78
N PHE A 36 -16.75 5.76 -0.60
CA PHE A 36 -17.03 4.71 -1.57
C PHE A 36 -18.31 3.96 -1.19
N LYS A 37 -19.45 4.41 -1.64
CA LYS A 37 -20.78 3.92 -1.23
C LYS A 37 -21.01 2.42 -1.41
N TYR A 38 -20.45 1.83 -2.46
CA TYR A 38 -20.72 0.44 -2.86
C TYR A 38 -19.55 -0.50 -2.62
N SER A 39 -18.43 0.02 -2.18
CA SER A 39 -17.18 -0.73 -2.03
C SER A 39 -17.12 -1.51 -0.71
N LYS A 40 -16.32 -2.58 -0.71
CA LYS A 40 -15.91 -3.30 0.49
C LYS A 40 -14.57 -2.77 0.96
N ILE A 41 -14.45 -2.53 2.25
CA ILE A 41 -13.22 -2.04 2.90
C ILE A 41 -12.62 -3.21 3.68
N PHE A 42 -11.37 -3.50 3.41
CA PHE A 42 -10.56 -4.49 4.11
C PHE A 42 -9.53 -3.73 4.94
N SER A 43 -9.61 -3.86 6.25
CA SER A 43 -8.85 -3.07 7.22
C SER A 43 -7.91 -3.98 7.98
N GLY A 44 -6.65 -4.02 7.57
CA GLY A 44 -5.63 -4.85 8.17
C GLY A 44 -4.79 -4.07 9.19
N ASP A 45 -4.54 -4.66 10.37
CA ASP A 45 -3.68 -4.08 11.39
C ASP A 45 -3.05 -5.18 12.26
N ILE A 46 -1.92 -4.88 12.89
CA ILE A 46 -1.31 -5.77 13.89
C ILE A 46 -2.12 -5.80 15.20
N TYR A 47 -2.96 -4.78 15.43
CA TYR A 47 -3.85 -4.65 16.58
C TYR A 47 -5.32 -4.50 16.16
N PRO A 48 -5.93 -5.53 15.53
CA PRO A 48 -7.29 -5.43 15.01
C PRO A 48 -8.36 -5.18 16.09
N ASP A 49 -8.07 -5.51 17.35
CA ASP A 49 -8.96 -5.28 18.49
C ASP A 49 -9.13 -3.79 18.84
N LEU A 50 -8.24 -2.92 18.37
CA LEU A 50 -8.36 -1.47 18.55
C LEU A 50 -9.37 -0.83 17.58
N PHE A 51 -9.78 -1.55 16.55
CA PHE A 51 -10.67 -1.06 15.51
C PHE A 51 -12.09 -0.79 16.04
N ARG A 52 -12.63 0.39 15.76
CA ARG A 52 -13.86 0.90 16.44
C ARG A 52 -15.13 0.84 15.59
N TYR A 53 -15.04 0.56 14.31
CA TYR A 53 -16.17 0.64 13.38
C TYR A 53 -16.66 -0.74 12.96
N LYS A 54 -17.98 -0.91 12.85
CA LYS A 54 -18.61 -2.17 12.41
C LYS A 54 -19.58 -1.91 11.27
N SER A 55 -19.41 -2.65 10.17
CA SER A 55 -20.33 -2.63 9.03
C SER A 55 -20.22 -3.94 8.25
N LYS A 56 -21.27 -4.33 7.54
CA LYS A 56 -21.22 -5.47 6.61
C LYS A 56 -20.26 -5.26 5.44
N ARG A 57 -19.86 -4.01 5.17
CA ARG A 57 -18.90 -3.64 4.12
C ARG A 57 -17.47 -3.41 4.64
N ILE A 58 -17.25 -3.55 5.95
CA ILE A 58 -15.91 -3.42 6.56
C ILE A 58 -15.51 -4.79 7.10
N ASN A 59 -14.38 -5.28 6.64
CA ASN A 59 -13.74 -6.51 7.12
C ASN A 59 -12.42 -6.14 7.81
N ASN A 60 -12.41 -6.17 9.15
CA ASN A 60 -11.23 -5.92 9.95
C ASN A 60 -10.53 -7.25 10.29
N PHE A 61 -9.21 -7.31 10.15
CA PHE A 61 -8.44 -8.54 10.35
C PHE A 61 -7.00 -8.26 10.80
N PHE A 62 -6.40 -9.29 11.41
CA PHE A 62 -4.98 -9.24 11.79
C PHE A 62 -4.07 -9.40 10.58
N ILE A 63 -3.05 -8.55 10.49
CA ILE A 63 -1.91 -8.69 9.59
C ILE A 63 -0.68 -7.99 10.18
N ASP A 64 0.47 -8.67 10.08
CA ASP A 64 1.78 -8.10 10.37
C ASP A 64 2.51 -7.84 9.04
N THR A 65 2.63 -6.58 8.64
CA THR A 65 3.29 -6.18 7.39
C THR A 65 4.81 -6.32 7.43
N SER A 66 5.41 -6.53 8.59
CA SER A 66 6.84 -6.84 8.73
C SER A 66 7.18 -8.30 8.42
N SER A 67 6.16 -9.16 8.34
CA SER A 67 6.26 -10.60 8.13
C SER A 67 5.70 -11.01 6.76
N GLU A 68 6.59 -11.48 5.88
CA GLU A 68 6.19 -12.06 4.58
C GLU A 68 5.22 -13.25 4.75
N ASP A 69 5.43 -14.10 5.76
CA ASP A 69 4.53 -15.20 6.06
C ASP A 69 3.13 -14.71 6.45
N SER A 70 3.03 -13.65 7.24
CA SER A 70 1.74 -13.05 7.58
C SER A 70 1.02 -12.53 6.34
N ILE A 71 1.72 -11.81 5.46
CA ILE A 71 1.18 -11.31 4.19
C ILE A 71 0.75 -12.48 3.29
N ASN A 72 1.60 -13.50 3.15
CA ASN A 72 1.31 -14.68 2.33
C ASN A 72 0.06 -15.42 2.83
N ASN A 73 -0.01 -15.71 4.13
CA ASN A 73 -1.11 -16.49 4.71
C ASN A 73 -2.42 -15.71 4.75
N THR A 74 -2.38 -14.38 4.93
CA THR A 74 -3.57 -13.57 5.10
C THR A 74 -4.13 -13.04 3.78
N LEU A 75 -3.26 -12.57 2.88
CA LEU A 75 -3.68 -11.89 1.65
C LEU A 75 -3.36 -12.69 0.39
N LEU A 76 -2.17 -13.28 0.26
CA LEU A 76 -1.79 -13.93 -0.99
C LEU A 76 -2.43 -15.30 -1.17
N SER A 77 -2.72 -16.02 -0.08
CA SER A 77 -3.36 -17.35 -0.11
C SER A 77 -4.85 -17.30 -0.50
N ASN A 78 -5.50 -16.15 -0.40
CA ASN A 78 -6.91 -16.00 -0.76
C ASN A 78 -7.08 -15.52 -2.22
N ASN A 79 -8.30 -15.65 -2.77
CA ASN A 79 -8.63 -15.25 -4.14
C ASN A 79 -9.14 -13.80 -4.25
N ILE A 80 -9.02 -12.98 -3.20
CA ILE A 80 -9.48 -11.59 -3.23
C ILE A 80 -8.42 -10.74 -3.93
N SER A 81 -8.85 -9.91 -4.87
CA SER A 81 -8.05 -8.86 -5.50
C SER A 81 -8.64 -7.49 -5.19
N PHE A 82 -7.82 -6.47 -5.26
CA PHE A 82 -8.15 -5.12 -4.82
C PHE A 82 -8.09 -4.12 -5.96
N ASP A 83 -8.94 -3.13 -5.92
CA ASP A 83 -8.92 -1.99 -6.84
C ASP A 83 -8.07 -0.85 -6.29
N ILE A 84 -7.89 -0.81 -4.98
CA ILE A 84 -7.04 0.13 -4.27
C ILE A 84 -6.38 -0.60 -3.10
N ILE A 85 -5.07 -0.45 -2.95
CA ILE A 85 -4.31 -0.83 -1.76
C ILE A 85 -3.66 0.42 -1.21
N ILE A 86 -3.88 0.71 0.08
CA ILE A 86 -3.25 1.82 0.82
C ILE A 86 -2.35 1.18 1.87
N GLU A 87 -1.06 1.42 1.77
CA GLU A 87 -0.06 1.03 2.74
C GLU A 87 0.25 2.23 3.63
N ASP A 88 -0.27 2.18 4.84
CA ASP A 88 -0.16 3.20 5.90
C ASP A 88 0.15 2.52 7.25
N ALA A 89 1.01 1.48 7.22
CA ALA A 89 1.31 0.65 8.39
C ALA A 89 2.48 1.22 9.23
N GLY A 90 3.53 0.42 9.46
CA GLY A 90 4.65 0.80 10.31
C GLY A 90 5.66 1.77 9.70
N HIS A 91 5.62 2.02 8.39
CA HIS A 91 6.53 2.88 7.61
C HIS A 91 8.02 2.53 7.73
N PHE A 92 8.32 1.33 8.24
CA PHE A 92 9.70 0.88 8.33
C PHE A 92 10.27 0.57 6.94
N PHE A 93 11.58 0.79 6.81
CA PHE A 93 12.33 0.59 5.58
C PHE A 93 12.01 -0.71 4.84
N LYS A 94 12.05 -1.83 5.58
CA LYS A 94 11.79 -3.16 5.03
C LYS A 94 10.32 -3.34 4.66
N ASP A 95 9.41 -2.88 5.51
CA ASP A 95 7.99 -3.19 5.43
C ASP A 95 7.34 -2.53 4.21
N GLN A 96 7.70 -1.28 3.91
CA GLN A 96 7.24 -0.59 2.70
C GLN A 96 7.65 -1.33 1.41
N ILE A 97 8.91 -1.82 1.35
CA ILE A 97 9.41 -2.55 0.18
C ILE A 97 8.65 -3.87 0.02
N ILE A 98 8.57 -4.66 1.08
CA ILE A 98 7.91 -5.97 1.06
C ILE A 98 6.43 -5.82 0.71
N SER A 99 5.73 -4.89 1.33
CA SER A 99 4.31 -4.64 1.08
C SER A 99 4.04 -4.33 -0.38
N LEU A 100 4.79 -3.42 -1.00
CA LEU A 100 4.59 -3.11 -2.42
C LEU A 100 4.84 -4.34 -3.30
N PHE A 101 6.01 -4.95 -3.20
CA PHE A 101 6.40 -6.00 -4.15
C PHE A 101 5.58 -7.28 -4.01
N LEU A 102 5.16 -7.66 -2.80
CA LEU A 102 4.28 -8.80 -2.59
C LEU A 102 2.83 -8.51 -2.99
N LEU A 103 2.29 -7.33 -2.66
CA LEU A 103 0.87 -7.07 -2.81
C LEU A 103 0.48 -6.43 -4.15
N PHE A 104 1.43 -5.92 -4.93
CA PHE A 104 1.14 -5.36 -6.25
C PHE A 104 0.44 -6.37 -7.18
N LYS A 105 0.76 -7.65 -7.05
CA LYS A 105 0.08 -8.73 -7.80
C LYS A 105 -1.39 -8.93 -7.41
N LYS A 106 -1.80 -8.46 -6.24
CA LYS A 106 -3.19 -8.50 -5.76
C LYS A 106 -4.05 -7.34 -6.27
N LEU A 107 -3.47 -6.39 -7.00
CA LEU A 107 -4.24 -5.36 -7.67
C LEU A 107 -4.96 -5.91 -8.91
N ASN A 108 -6.20 -5.48 -9.10
CA ASN A 108 -6.93 -5.62 -10.34
C ASN A 108 -6.27 -4.76 -11.45
N PRO A 109 -6.47 -5.06 -12.75
CA PRO A 109 -6.10 -4.14 -13.82
C PRO A 109 -6.68 -2.74 -13.62
N GLY A 110 -5.87 -1.69 -13.80
CA GLY A 110 -6.22 -0.30 -13.49
C GLY A 110 -6.30 0.02 -11.99
N GLY A 111 -5.89 -0.92 -11.12
CA GLY A 111 -5.83 -0.73 -9.68
C GLY A 111 -4.70 0.20 -9.25
N LEU A 112 -4.80 0.71 -8.02
CA LEU A 112 -3.88 1.67 -7.44
C LEU A 112 -3.23 1.11 -6.18
N PHE A 113 -1.91 1.18 -6.10
CA PHE A 113 -1.14 0.98 -4.87
C PHE A 113 -0.66 2.34 -4.37
N ILE A 114 -0.93 2.65 -3.12
CA ILE A 114 -0.57 3.92 -2.50
C ILE A 114 0.29 3.61 -1.29
N THR A 115 1.48 4.20 -1.20
CA THR A 115 2.32 4.16 0.00
C THR A 115 2.34 5.54 0.62
N GLU A 116 1.86 5.62 1.86
CA GLU A 116 1.95 6.83 2.68
C GLU A 116 3.33 6.92 3.38
N GLU A 117 3.72 8.13 3.74
CA GLU A 117 4.96 8.40 4.50
C GLU A 117 6.21 7.76 3.85
N LEU A 118 6.25 7.82 2.50
CA LEU A 118 7.29 7.24 1.66
C LEU A 118 8.71 7.68 2.02
N ASP A 119 8.86 8.91 2.52
CA ASP A 119 10.14 9.51 2.87
C ASP A 119 10.61 9.20 4.30
N PHE A 120 9.79 8.55 5.14
CA PHE A 120 10.16 8.28 6.53
C PHE A 120 11.43 7.44 6.66
N PRO A 121 11.67 6.37 5.89
CA PRO A 121 12.95 5.66 5.96
C PRO A 121 14.19 6.48 5.58
N ASP A 122 14.01 7.61 4.89
CA ASP A 122 15.10 8.54 4.53
C ASP A 122 15.27 9.68 5.52
N THR A 123 14.21 10.06 6.24
CA THR A 123 14.16 11.26 7.10
C THR A 123 14.12 10.95 8.58
N ARG A 124 13.70 9.73 8.96
CA ARG A 124 13.53 9.30 10.36
C ARG A 124 14.41 8.09 10.66
N LYS A 125 15.35 8.27 11.60
CA LYS A 125 16.29 7.22 12.01
C LYS A 125 15.62 5.98 12.61
N ASP A 126 14.50 6.15 13.31
CA ASP A 126 13.73 5.06 13.91
C ASP A 126 13.07 4.16 12.87
N MET A 127 12.82 4.67 11.67
CA MET A 127 12.22 3.90 10.56
C MET A 127 13.26 3.18 9.69
N ASN A 128 14.54 3.52 9.84
CA ASN A 128 15.68 2.89 9.14
C ASN A 128 16.93 2.98 9.98
N ILE A 129 16.97 2.21 11.08
CA ILE A 129 18.03 2.27 12.10
C ILE A 129 19.43 2.06 11.50
N ASN A 130 19.56 1.15 10.55
CA ASN A 130 20.84 0.80 9.92
C ASN A 130 21.15 1.69 8.70
N ASN A 131 20.33 2.67 8.38
CA ASN A 131 20.45 3.51 7.18
C ASN A 131 20.63 2.69 5.90
N GLU A 132 19.85 1.64 5.77
CA GLU A 132 19.89 0.70 4.63
C GLU A 132 19.41 1.40 3.33
N LYS A 133 19.96 0.95 2.21
CA LYS A 133 19.64 1.46 0.87
C LYS A 133 19.55 0.29 -0.13
N PRO A 134 18.79 0.46 -1.21
CA PRO A 134 17.89 1.58 -1.51
C PRO A 134 16.63 1.56 -0.66
N THR A 135 16.07 2.72 -0.29
CA THR A 135 14.72 2.82 0.28
C THR A 135 13.66 2.61 -0.81
N LEU A 136 12.39 2.39 -0.44
CA LEU A 136 11.32 2.26 -1.44
C LEU A 136 11.28 3.50 -2.35
N LYS A 137 11.45 4.70 -1.79
CA LYS A 137 11.55 5.94 -2.57
C LYS A 137 12.67 5.87 -3.61
N ASN A 138 13.87 5.42 -3.21
CA ASN A 138 15.00 5.29 -4.15
C ASN A 138 14.70 4.27 -5.26
N ILE A 139 14.06 3.14 -4.92
CA ILE A 139 13.64 2.12 -5.88
C ILE A 139 12.66 2.72 -6.90
N LEU A 140 11.60 3.40 -6.44
CA LEU A 140 10.60 4.00 -7.31
C LEU A 140 11.21 5.07 -8.23
N LEU A 141 12.12 5.91 -7.71
CA LEU A 141 12.85 6.89 -8.52
C LEU A 141 13.71 6.20 -9.59
N SER A 142 14.41 5.12 -9.23
CA SER A 142 15.17 4.33 -10.22
C SER A 142 14.28 3.79 -11.32
N ILE A 143 13.09 3.27 -11.00
CA ILE A 143 12.14 2.77 -12.00
C ILE A 143 11.67 3.92 -12.92
N ILE A 144 11.32 5.08 -12.36
CA ILE A 144 10.90 6.27 -13.14
C ILE A 144 12.01 6.72 -14.10
N GLU A 145 13.26 6.69 -13.63
CA GLU A 145 14.44 7.08 -14.41
C GLU A 145 14.96 5.98 -15.34
N GLN A 146 14.26 4.83 -15.40
CA GLN A 146 14.65 3.63 -16.17
C GLN A 146 16.06 3.11 -15.81
N LYS A 147 16.45 3.26 -14.56
CA LYS A 147 17.68 2.72 -13.98
C LYS A 147 17.44 1.39 -13.30
N GLU A 148 18.47 0.58 -13.26
CA GLU A 148 18.43 -0.65 -12.48
C GLU A 148 18.46 -0.36 -10.99
N PHE A 149 17.82 -1.25 -10.23
CA PHE A 149 17.90 -1.27 -8.77
C PHE A 149 18.07 -2.72 -8.30
N ASP A 150 18.62 -2.85 -7.11
CA ASP A 150 18.71 -4.12 -6.41
C ASP A 150 18.26 -3.95 -4.95
N SER A 151 17.60 -4.96 -4.40
CA SER A 151 17.17 -4.97 -3.02
C SER A 151 17.08 -6.40 -2.51
N LYS A 152 17.71 -6.68 -1.38
CA LYS A 152 17.66 -8.02 -0.73
C LYS A 152 16.26 -8.43 -0.26
N TYR A 153 15.31 -7.52 -0.27
CA TYR A 153 13.92 -7.74 0.14
C TYR A 153 12.96 -7.93 -1.05
N VAL A 154 13.49 -8.00 -2.26
CA VAL A 154 12.68 -8.15 -3.48
C VAL A 154 13.17 -9.35 -4.26
N SER A 155 12.30 -10.33 -4.48
CA SER A 155 12.62 -11.45 -5.37
C SER A 155 12.67 -10.99 -6.82
N GLU A 156 13.49 -11.63 -7.65
CA GLU A 156 13.55 -11.35 -9.10
C GLU A 156 12.19 -11.54 -9.79
N ASN A 157 11.37 -12.47 -9.30
CA ASN A 157 10.03 -12.69 -9.84
C ASN A 157 9.09 -11.53 -9.52
N ASP A 158 9.10 -11.01 -8.29
CA ASP A 158 8.26 -9.89 -7.88
C ASP A 158 8.72 -8.59 -8.53
N LYS A 159 10.05 -8.39 -8.66
CA LYS A 159 10.65 -7.27 -9.40
C LYS A 159 10.17 -7.26 -10.84
N ARG A 160 10.35 -8.39 -11.54
CA ARG A 160 9.92 -8.53 -12.93
C ARG A 160 8.41 -8.31 -13.07
N TYR A 161 7.60 -8.91 -12.18
CA TYR A 161 6.16 -8.75 -12.21
C TYR A 161 5.74 -7.28 -12.10
N LEU A 162 6.30 -6.52 -11.16
CA LEU A 162 6.00 -5.10 -11.03
C LEU A 162 6.42 -4.34 -12.29
N LEU A 163 7.65 -4.53 -12.78
CA LEU A 163 8.18 -3.82 -13.95
C LEU A 163 7.37 -4.09 -15.24
N GLU A 164 6.84 -5.29 -15.42
CA GLU A 164 6.02 -5.64 -16.60
C GLU A 164 4.58 -5.10 -16.49
N ASN A 165 4.06 -4.91 -15.27
CA ASN A 165 2.65 -4.64 -15.02
C ASN A 165 2.32 -3.25 -14.48
N TYR A 166 3.28 -2.39 -14.12
CA TYR A 166 2.95 -1.01 -13.77
C TYR A 166 2.66 -0.17 -15.02
N ASP A 167 1.69 0.75 -14.90
CA ASP A 167 1.33 1.74 -15.92
C ASP A 167 2.04 3.07 -15.64
N SER A 168 1.95 3.56 -14.40
CA SER A 168 2.57 4.80 -13.97
C SER A 168 2.98 4.77 -12.50
N ILE A 169 3.98 5.58 -12.18
CA ILE A 169 4.44 5.86 -10.81
C ILE A 169 4.48 7.37 -10.65
N GLU A 170 3.77 7.89 -9.66
CA GLU A 170 3.76 9.30 -9.30
C GLU A 170 4.14 9.45 -7.83
N ILE A 171 5.06 10.38 -7.52
CA ILE A 171 5.46 10.72 -6.15
C ILE A 171 5.01 12.15 -5.87
N PHE A 172 4.26 12.33 -4.79
CA PHE A 172 3.71 13.61 -4.37
C PHE A 172 4.33 14.03 -3.05
N LYS A 173 4.79 15.28 -3.01
CA LYS A 173 5.26 15.90 -1.78
C LYS A 173 4.10 16.61 -1.10
N GLY A 174 3.73 16.12 0.08
CA GLY A 174 2.79 16.78 0.99
C GLY A 174 3.46 17.87 1.82
N ASN A 175 2.70 18.43 2.77
CA ASN A 175 3.25 19.42 3.70
C ASN A 175 4.15 18.77 4.78
N VAL A 176 3.93 17.50 5.08
CA VAL A 176 4.56 16.77 6.19
C VAL A 176 5.35 15.57 5.69
N ASN A 177 4.84 14.85 4.71
CA ASN A 177 5.37 13.59 4.20
C ASN A 177 5.24 13.49 2.67
N GLU A 178 5.83 12.46 2.10
CA GLU A 178 5.69 12.12 0.69
C GLU A 178 4.80 10.87 0.52
N ILE A 179 4.08 10.82 -0.59
CA ILE A 179 3.18 9.72 -0.94
C ILE A 179 3.54 9.22 -2.33
N ALA A 180 3.65 7.90 -2.51
CA ALA A 180 3.76 7.30 -3.83
C ALA A 180 2.43 6.69 -4.26
N LEU A 181 2.13 6.81 -5.54
CA LEU A 181 1.00 6.17 -6.19
C LEU A 181 1.50 5.39 -7.39
N ILE A 182 1.26 4.08 -7.38
CA ILE A 182 1.63 3.16 -8.44
C ILE A 182 0.36 2.60 -9.07
N LYS A 183 0.16 2.83 -10.37
CA LYS A 183 -0.98 2.31 -11.10
C LYS A 183 -0.60 1.04 -11.86
N LYS A 184 -1.44 0.03 -11.80
CA LYS A 184 -1.32 -1.20 -12.58
C LYS A 184 -1.95 -1.04 -13.96
N LYS A 185 -1.34 -1.65 -15.00
CA LYS A 185 -1.89 -1.80 -16.37
C LYS A 185 -3.25 -2.49 -16.36
#